data_00f339a5eed73bdc7e01ac100ba63d1a
#
_entry.id   00f339a5eed73bdc7e01ac100ba63d1a
#
_cell.length_a   1.000
_cell.length_b   1.000
_cell.length_c   1.000
_cell.angle_alpha   90.00
_cell.angle_beta   90.00
_cell.angle_gamma   90.00
#
_symmetry.space_group_name_H-M   'P 1'
#
loop_
_entity.id
_entity.type
_entity.pdbx_description
1 polymer ?
#
loop_
_entity_poly.entity_id
_entity_poly.type
_entity_poly.pdbx_seq_one_letter_code
_entity_poly.pdbx_strand_id
1 'polypeptide(L)'
;MFNKDGFEKIGEDIYVYHNFVTEEECDSILDIAKSLTEEEWVGRFNTTGEGHKTSNRSIDHLIPIKKRLSDKLEEGIYLAENISIVRMRKGATWGLHSDNHDFLDLIAASKLYTEGQEYTLEKNNIWGLVMYFNDFDGGRLFYPNQGIEYQPKRGDLVIHSSEEHCLHGVDELKSDVRYSHSNNLFNYIKVPKGI
;
A
#
# COMPACT_ATOMS: atom_id res chain seq x y z
N MET A 1 8.01 14.52 -4.42
CA MET A 1 7.54 13.42 -5.29
C MET A 1 8.54 12.27 -5.21
N PHE A 2 8.51 11.23 -6.00
CA PHE A 2 9.53 10.18 -6.00
C PHE A 2 10.24 10.13 -7.35
N ASN A 3 11.50 9.63 -7.35
CA ASN A 3 12.23 9.42 -8.61
C ASN A 3 11.52 8.32 -9.41
N LYS A 4 11.05 8.67 -10.62
CA LYS A 4 10.28 7.80 -11.50
C LYS A 4 11.15 6.91 -12.41
N ASP A 5 12.48 6.98 -12.28
CA ASP A 5 13.38 6.14 -13.07
C ASP A 5 13.14 4.65 -12.81
N GLY A 6 12.88 3.90 -13.86
CA GLY A 6 12.53 2.48 -13.82
C GLY A 6 11.04 2.20 -13.65
N PHE A 7 10.19 3.22 -13.48
CA PHE A 7 8.74 3.06 -13.44
C PHE A 7 8.11 3.18 -14.83
N GLU A 8 7.21 2.27 -15.15
CA GLU A 8 6.28 2.38 -16.25
C GLU A 8 5.07 3.19 -15.80
N LYS A 9 4.68 4.22 -16.58
CA LYS A 9 3.43 4.95 -16.35
C LYS A 9 2.31 4.25 -17.09
N ILE A 10 1.36 3.65 -16.36
CA ILE A 10 0.20 2.95 -16.93
C ILE A 10 -1.09 3.80 -16.95
N GLY A 11 -1.11 4.92 -16.23
CA GLY A 11 -2.22 5.87 -16.16
C GLY A 11 -1.80 7.22 -15.61
N GLU A 12 -2.76 8.14 -15.48
CA GLU A 12 -2.51 9.40 -14.79
C GLU A 12 -2.24 9.12 -13.32
N ASP A 13 -1.02 9.46 -12.87
CA ASP A 13 -0.54 9.22 -11.52
C ASP A 13 -0.64 7.75 -11.04
N ILE A 14 -0.49 6.80 -11.98
CA ILE A 14 -0.39 5.37 -11.72
C ILE A 14 0.89 4.85 -12.36
N TYR A 15 1.76 4.24 -11.54
CA TYR A 15 3.09 3.81 -11.92
C TYR A 15 3.36 2.38 -11.46
N VAL A 16 4.07 1.60 -12.28
CA VAL A 16 4.50 0.24 -11.98
C VAL A 16 6.02 0.15 -12.10
N TYR A 17 6.66 -0.44 -11.10
CA TYR A 17 8.06 -0.84 -11.17
C TYR A 17 8.12 -2.38 -11.20
N HIS A 18 8.44 -2.95 -12.37
CA HIS A 18 8.56 -4.40 -12.52
C HIS A 18 9.81 -4.93 -11.84
N ASN A 19 9.68 -6.09 -11.19
CA ASN A 19 10.77 -6.73 -10.45
C ASN A 19 11.43 -5.80 -9.40
N PHE A 20 10.66 -4.90 -8.80
CA PHE A 20 11.15 -4.07 -7.69
C PHE A 20 11.54 -4.92 -6.50
N VAL A 21 10.75 -5.94 -6.18
CA VAL A 21 11.08 -6.99 -5.22
C VAL A 21 11.72 -8.13 -5.98
N THR A 22 12.93 -8.53 -5.60
CA THR A 22 13.63 -9.62 -6.30
C THR A 22 12.97 -10.98 -6.05
N GLU A 23 13.29 -11.98 -6.88
CA GLU A 23 12.77 -13.34 -6.70
C GLU A 23 13.12 -13.90 -5.33
N GLU A 24 14.37 -13.72 -4.87
CA GLU A 24 14.85 -14.20 -3.57
C GLU A 24 14.14 -13.50 -2.41
N GLU A 25 13.88 -12.20 -2.54
CA GLU A 25 13.11 -11.44 -1.54
C GLU A 25 11.66 -11.93 -1.50
N CYS A 26 11.04 -12.17 -2.66
CA CYS A 26 9.70 -12.73 -2.74
C CYS A 26 9.63 -14.11 -2.08
N ASP A 27 10.59 -15.02 -2.38
CA ASP A 27 10.64 -16.36 -1.78
C ASP A 27 10.75 -16.27 -0.25
N SER A 28 11.66 -15.43 0.24
CA SER A 28 11.87 -15.25 1.68
C SER A 28 10.61 -14.75 2.40
N ILE A 29 9.87 -13.80 1.78
CA ILE A 29 8.61 -13.28 2.33
C ILE A 29 7.52 -14.34 2.28
N LEU A 30 7.42 -15.11 1.18
CA LEU A 30 6.44 -16.17 1.03
C LEU A 30 6.64 -17.32 2.01
N ASP A 31 7.89 -17.69 2.31
CA ASP A 31 8.20 -18.73 3.29
C ASP A 31 7.73 -18.31 4.69
N ILE A 32 7.93 -17.03 5.06
CA ILE A 32 7.39 -16.49 6.31
C ILE A 32 5.86 -16.49 6.26
N ALA A 33 5.25 -15.98 5.18
CA ALA A 33 3.80 -15.90 5.05
C ALA A 33 3.12 -17.27 5.18
N LYS A 34 3.72 -18.31 4.60
CA LYS A 34 3.23 -19.69 4.68
C LYS A 34 3.45 -20.33 6.05
N SER A 35 4.43 -19.86 6.82
CA SER A 35 4.71 -20.33 8.18
C SER A 35 3.78 -19.75 9.25
N LEU A 36 3.05 -18.66 8.93
CA LEU A 36 2.12 -18.02 9.87
C LEU A 36 0.90 -18.91 10.13
N THR A 37 0.53 -19.05 11.40
CA THR A 37 -0.71 -19.72 11.80
C THR A 37 -1.94 -18.88 11.51
N GLU A 38 -3.15 -19.47 11.54
CA GLU A 38 -4.38 -18.69 11.29
C GLU A 38 -4.62 -17.60 12.34
N GLU A 39 -4.16 -17.77 13.57
CA GLU A 39 -4.25 -16.79 14.66
C GLU A 39 -3.36 -15.57 14.43
N GLU A 40 -2.28 -15.72 13.64
CA GLU A 40 -1.39 -14.63 13.25
C GLU A 40 -1.95 -13.81 12.08
N TRP A 41 -3.07 -14.23 11.48
CA TRP A 41 -3.78 -13.48 10.45
C TRP A 41 -5.01 -12.79 11.04
N VAL A 42 -4.97 -11.45 11.15
CA VAL A 42 -6.06 -10.65 11.70
C VAL A 42 -6.87 -9.98 10.58
N GLY A 43 -8.17 -9.83 10.78
CA GLY A 43 -9.05 -9.13 9.84
C GLY A 43 -8.62 -7.69 9.63
N ARG A 44 -8.70 -7.18 8.39
CA ARG A 44 -8.54 -5.75 8.11
C ARG A 44 -9.84 -5.01 8.38
N PHE A 45 -9.75 -3.79 8.90
CA PHE A 45 -10.89 -2.89 9.02
C PHE A 45 -11.50 -2.64 7.63
N ASN A 46 -12.84 -2.66 7.55
CA ASN A 46 -13.65 -2.40 6.34
C ASN A 46 -13.68 -3.50 5.27
N THR A 47 -13.33 -4.74 5.58
CA THR A 47 -13.56 -5.85 4.65
C THR A 47 -14.78 -6.66 5.06
N THR A 48 -15.76 -6.76 4.16
CA THR A 48 -16.84 -7.73 4.26
C THR A 48 -16.32 -9.09 3.82
N GLY A 49 -15.89 -9.92 4.78
CA GLY A 49 -15.54 -11.30 4.49
C GLY A 49 -14.20 -11.75 5.06
N GLU A 50 -14.06 -13.06 5.25
CA GLU A 50 -12.84 -13.71 5.73
C GLU A 50 -11.67 -13.67 4.71
N GLY A 51 -11.89 -13.07 3.53
CA GLY A 51 -10.99 -13.11 2.40
C GLY A 51 -9.72 -12.26 2.52
N HIS A 52 -9.74 -11.21 3.34
CA HIS A 52 -8.60 -10.30 3.52
C HIS A 52 -8.12 -10.30 4.96
N LYS A 53 -6.90 -10.69 5.18
CA LYS A 53 -6.25 -10.66 6.48
C LYS A 53 -4.86 -10.03 6.39
N THR A 54 -4.44 -9.39 7.47
CA THR A 54 -3.10 -8.82 7.62
C THR A 54 -2.34 -9.61 8.68
N SER A 55 -1.04 -9.83 8.49
CA SER A 55 -0.21 -10.43 9.53
C SER A 55 -0.16 -9.51 10.76
N ASN A 56 -0.39 -10.05 11.95
CA ASN A 56 -0.15 -9.34 13.21
C ASN A 56 1.33 -9.36 13.62
N ARG A 57 2.14 -10.16 12.92
CA ARG A 57 3.58 -10.27 13.10
C ARG A 57 4.30 -9.36 12.10
N SER A 58 5.29 -8.64 12.58
CA SER A 58 6.22 -7.87 11.76
C SER A 58 7.03 -8.77 10.83
N ILE A 59 7.19 -8.35 9.59
CA ILE A 59 7.96 -9.06 8.55
C ILE A 59 9.23 -8.27 8.25
N ASP A 60 10.29 -8.54 9.02
CA ASP A 60 11.54 -7.78 8.95
C ASP A 60 12.21 -7.82 7.57
N HIS A 61 11.92 -8.85 6.76
CA HIS A 61 12.37 -8.96 5.36
C HIS A 61 11.84 -7.83 4.46
N LEU A 62 10.79 -7.10 4.89
CA LEU A 62 10.32 -5.89 4.21
C LEU A 62 11.23 -4.67 4.46
N ILE A 63 12.03 -4.66 5.52
CA ILE A 63 12.85 -3.50 5.91
C ILE A 63 13.85 -3.10 4.80
N PRO A 64 14.68 -4.00 4.24
CA PRO A 64 15.62 -3.64 3.18
C PRO A 64 14.90 -3.18 1.90
N ILE A 65 13.75 -3.78 1.56
CA ILE A 65 12.94 -3.41 0.40
C ILE A 65 12.38 -1.99 0.59
N LYS A 66 11.83 -1.71 1.76
CA LYS A 66 11.32 -0.38 2.12
C LYS A 66 12.43 0.67 2.15
N LYS A 67 13.63 0.32 2.63
CA LYS A 67 14.78 1.21 2.57
C LYS A 67 15.14 1.56 1.12
N ARG A 68 15.21 0.56 0.21
CA ARG A 68 15.45 0.78 -1.21
C ARG A 68 14.40 1.69 -1.85
N LEU A 69 13.12 1.58 -1.44
CA LEU A 69 12.09 2.52 -1.87
C LEU A 69 12.31 3.92 -1.29
N SER A 70 12.60 4.02 0.00
CA SER A 70 12.84 5.31 0.68
C SER A 70 14.01 6.08 0.02
N ASP A 71 15.04 5.38 -0.44
CA ASP A 71 16.19 5.99 -1.13
C ASP A 71 15.80 6.61 -2.51
N LYS A 72 14.59 6.33 -3.02
CA LYS A 72 14.01 6.93 -4.24
C LYS A 72 13.05 8.10 -3.94
N LEU A 73 12.74 8.38 -2.68
CA LEU A 73 11.84 9.46 -2.29
C LEU A 73 12.58 10.80 -2.24
N GLU A 74 11.89 11.86 -2.63
CA GLU A 74 12.38 13.23 -2.45
C GLU A 74 12.30 13.64 -0.97
N GLU A 75 13.09 14.64 -0.62
CA GLU A 75 13.08 15.22 0.73
C GLU A 75 11.66 15.64 1.14
N GLY A 76 11.27 15.33 2.35
CA GLY A 76 9.94 15.64 2.89
C GLY A 76 8.86 14.60 2.58
N ILE A 77 9.16 13.57 1.77
CA ILE A 77 8.27 12.42 1.54
C ILE A 77 8.70 11.25 2.42
N TYR A 78 7.75 10.64 3.09
CA TYR A 78 7.98 9.58 4.06
C TYR A 78 7.15 8.34 3.72
N LEU A 79 7.75 7.17 3.92
CA LEU A 79 7.07 5.88 3.83
C LEU A 79 6.53 5.49 5.21
N ALA A 80 5.26 5.10 5.30
CA ALA A 80 4.69 4.62 6.56
C ALA A 80 5.47 3.41 7.12
N GLU A 81 5.54 3.27 8.45
CA GLU A 81 6.40 2.27 9.12
C GLU A 81 5.85 0.83 9.06
N ASN A 82 4.62 0.63 8.56
CA ASN A 82 4.01 -0.69 8.47
C ASN A 82 4.94 -1.72 7.78
N ILE A 83 5.13 -2.88 8.40
CA ILE A 83 5.90 -4.03 7.90
C ILE A 83 5.09 -5.33 7.97
N SER A 84 3.79 -5.24 7.76
CA SER A 84 2.89 -6.40 7.68
C SER A 84 2.64 -6.80 6.23
N ILE A 85 2.26 -8.05 6.02
CA ILE A 85 1.79 -8.54 4.71
C ILE A 85 0.29 -8.76 4.75
N VAL A 86 -0.32 -8.68 3.58
CA VAL A 86 -1.74 -8.91 3.34
C VAL A 86 -1.90 -10.24 2.63
N ARG A 87 -2.81 -11.07 3.13
CA ARG A 87 -3.26 -12.28 2.47
C ARG A 87 -4.69 -12.08 1.97
N MET A 88 -4.88 -12.27 0.68
CA MET A 88 -6.19 -12.31 0.04
C MET A 88 -6.47 -13.73 -0.44
N ARG A 89 -7.64 -14.30 -0.14
CA ARG A 89 -8.04 -15.65 -0.53
C ARG A 89 -8.99 -15.63 -1.72
N LYS A 90 -9.09 -16.75 -2.42
CA LYS A 90 -9.99 -16.98 -3.56
C LYS A 90 -11.42 -16.49 -3.26
N GLY A 91 -12.01 -15.83 -4.23
CA GLY A 91 -13.35 -15.25 -4.15
C GLY A 91 -13.40 -13.88 -3.46
N ALA A 92 -12.31 -13.42 -2.85
CA ALA A 92 -12.27 -12.12 -2.21
C ALA A 92 -12.16 -10.99 -3.24
N THR A 93 -12.74 -9.84 -2.91
CA THR A 93 -12.66 -8.58 -3.66
C THR A 93 -12.28 -7.45 -2.71
N TRP A 94 -11.81 -6.33 -3.22
CA TRP A 94 -11.68 -5.10 -2.46
C TRP A 94 -12.51 -4.00 -3.12
N GLY A 95 -13.43 -3.42 -2.37
CA GLY A 95 -14.35 -2.40 -2.88
C GLY A 95 -13.62 -1.14 -3.36
N LEU A 96 -14.33 -0.36 -4.18
CA LEU A 96 -13.84 0.94 -4.65
C LEU A 96 -13.57 1.88 -3.48
N HIS A 97 -12.38 2.48 -3.48
CA HIS A 97 -11.95 3.48 -2.50
C HIS A 97 -10.88 4.39 -3.11
N SER A 98 -10.70 5.55 -2.51
CA SER A 98 -9.48 6.33 -2.65
C SER A 98 -8.71 6.26 -1.34
N ASP A 99 -7.38 6.27 -1.41
CA ASP A 99 -6.55 6.23 -0.21
C ASP A 99 -6.65 7.53 0.63
N ASN A 100 -7.29 8.55 0.09
CA ASN A 100 -7.48 9.83 0.77
C ASN A 100 -8.65 9.82 1.79
N HIS A 101 -9.66 8.94 1.63
CA HIS A 101 -10.82 8.87 2.53
C HIS A 101 -10.53 8.25 3.89
N ASP A 102 -9.63 7.27 3.95
CA ASP A 102 -9.22 6.64 5.21
C ASP A 102 -8.33 7.56 6.07
N PHE A 103 -7.97 8.69 5.51
CA PHE A 103 -6.99 9.61 6.06
C PHE A 103 -7.56 10.60 7.08
N LEU A 104 -8.82 11.03 6.94
CA LEU A 104 -9.44 11.98 7.87
C LEU A 104 -9.49 11.45 9.31
N ASP A 105 -9.66 10.14 9.47
CA ASP A 105 -9.62 9.48 10.79
C ASP A 105 -8.19 9.31 11.33
N LEU A 106 -7.19 9.20 10.45
CA LEU A 106 -5.77 9.11 10.83
C LEU A 106 -5.14 10.46 11.14
N ILE A 107 -5.61 11.56 10.54
CA ILE A 107 -5.18 12.93 10.86
C ILE A 107 -5.41 13.25 12.33
N ALA A 108 -6.56 12.87 12.88
CA ALA A 108 -6.88 13.08 14.29
C ALA A 108 -5.89 12.36 15.24
N ALA A 109 -5.31 11.24 14.81
CA ALA A 109 -4.40 10.42 15.61
C ALA A 109 -2.91 10.78 15.46
N SER A 110 -2.52 11.55 14.44
CA SER A 110 -1.11 11.79 14.10
C SER A 110 -0.66 13.24 14.19
N LYS A 111 -1.42 14.11 14.88
CA LYS A 111 -1.02 15.52 15.07
C LYS A 111 0.23 15.62 15.93
N LEU A 112 1.32 16.10 15.35
CA LEU A 112 2.51 16.48 16.09
C LEU A 112 2.27 17.86 16.70
N TYR A 113 1.99 17.88 18.00
CA TYR A 113 1.85 19.12 18.75
C TYR A 113 3.21 19.58 19.28
N THR A 114 3.63 20.78 18.89
CA THR A 114 4.79 21.44 19.50
C THR A 114 4.31 22.66 20.25
N GLU A 115 4.52 22.68 21.58
CA GLU A 115 4.12 23.79 22.45
C GLU A 115 4.76 25.12 22.00
N GLY A 116 3.94 26.18 21.92
CA GLY A 116 4.41 27.50 21.51
C GLY A 116 4.41 27.78 19.99
N GLN A 117 4.03 26.82 19.15
CA GLN A 117 3.90 27.08 17.71
C GLN A 117 2.47 27.52 17.34
N GLU A 118 2.36 28.39 16.32
CA GLU A 118 1.06 28.86 15.79
C GLU A 118 0.39 27.87 14.82
N TYR A 119 1.02 26.73 14.56
CA TYR A 119 0.54 25.68 13.66
C TYR A 119 0.72 24.28 14.26
N THR A 120 -0.02 23.33 13.75
CA THR A 120 0.23 21.89 13.94
C THR A 120 0.82 21.31 12.65
N LEU A 121 1.62 20.23 12.77
CA LEU A 121 2.02 19.43 11.62
C LEU A 121 1.01 18.30 11.46
N GLU A 122 0.34 18.25 10.32
CA GLU A 122 -0.55 17.16 9.95
C GLU A 122 0.08 16.30 8.86
N LYS A 123 -0.06 15.00 9.03
CA LYS A 123 0.39 13.99 8.08
C LYS A 123 -0.62 13.92 6.93
N ASN A 124 -0.15 14.10 5.70
CA ASN A 124 -0.98 14.00 4.50
C ASN A 124 -0.59 12.79 3.66
N ASN A 125 -1.53 11.87 3.44
CA ASN A 125 -1.34 10.75 2.53
C ASN A 125 -1.43 11.24 1.08
N ILE A 126 -0.36 11.07 0.33
CA ILE A 126 -0.25 11.57 -1.04
C ILE A 126 -0.23 10.46 -2.09
N TRP A 127 0.21 9.25 -1.71
CA TRP A 127 0.31 8.10 -2.59
C TRP A 127 0.05 6.80 -1.83
N GLY A 128 -0.73 5.91 -2.44
CA GLY A 128 -0.82 4.51 -2.06
C GLY A 128 0.21 3.67 -2.81
N LEU A 129 0.63 2.57 -2.21
CA LEU A 129 1.51 1.61 -2.87
C LEU A 129 1.20 0.17 -2.48
N VAL A 130 1.43 -0.75 -3.43
CA VAL A 130 1.28 -2.19 -3.20
C VAL A 130 2.44 -2.95 -3.84
N MET A 131 3.09 -3.81 -3.06
CA MET A 131 4.09 -4.77 -3.53
C MET A 131 3.47 -6.17 -3.59
N TYR A 132 3.78 -6.95 -4.62
CA TYR A 132 3.22 -8.28 -4.85
C TYR A 132 4.30 -9.35 -4.78
N PHE A 133 4.04 -10.45 -4.05
CA PHE A 133 5.06 -11.46 -3.76
C PHE A 133 4.86 -12.78 -4.48
N ASN A 134 3.70 -13.02 -5.08
CA ASN A 134 3.42 -14.21 -5.91
C ASN A 134 2.60 -13.85 -7.14
N ASP A 135 2.64 -14.71 -8.16
CA ASP A 135 1.71 -14.64 -9.29
C ASP A 135 0.34 -15.15 -8.89
N PHE A 136 -0.70 -14.61 -9.51
CA PHE A 136 -2.10 -14.97 -9.29
C PHE A 136 -2.98 -14.57 -10.47
N ASP A 137 -4.13 -15.25 -10.61
CA ASP A 137 -5.18 -14.93 -11.57
C ASP A 137 -6.34 -14.20 -10.88
N GLY A 138 -6.97 -13.25 -11.56
CA GLY A 138 -7.93 -12.33 -10.97
C GLY A 138 -7.24 -11.41 -9.95
N GLY A 139 -7.98 -10.80 -9.05
CA GLY A 139 -7.38 -9.90 -8.08
C GLY A 139 -6.66 -8.70 -8.70
N ARG A 140 -7.10 -8.29 -9.93
CA ARG A 140 -6.54 -7.15 -10.65
C ARG A 140 -6.86 -5.84 -9.95
N LEU A 141 -5.96 -4.89 -10.05
CA LEU A 141 -6.28 -3.49 -9.76
C LEU A 141 -7.12 -2.92 -10.90
N PHE A 142 -8.21 -2.23 -10.58
CA PHE A 142 -8.99 -1.51 -11.56
C PHE A 142 -9.24 -0.07 -11.11
N TYR A 143 -9.12 0.86 -12.07
CA TYR A 143 -9.24 2.31 -11.88
C TYR A 143 -10.34 2.81 -12.81
N PRO A 144 -11.61 2.81 -12.37
CA PRO A 144 -12.76 3.09 -13.24
C PRO A 144 -12.76 4.48 -13.83
N ASN A 145 -12.25 5.49 -13.11
CA ASN A 145 -12.17 6.87 -13.59
C ASN A 145 -11.20 7.04 -14.75
N GLN A 146 -10.30 6.08 -14.97
CA GLN A 146 -9.33 6.09 -16.06
C GLN A 146 -9.52 4.93 -17.05
N GLY A 147 -10.47 4.00 -16.80
CA GLY A 147 -10.70 2.83 -17.64
C GLY A 147 -9.53 1.85 -17.67
N ILE A 148 -8.74 1.78 -16.59
CA ILE A 148 -7.54 0.97 -16.49
C ILE A 148 -7.82 -0.28 -15.66
N GLU A 149 -7.36 -1.43 -16.14
CA GLU A 149 -7.25 -2.68 -15.41
C GLU A 149 -5.81 -3.17 -15.50
N TYR A 150 -5.22 -3.49 -14.35
CA TYR A 150 -3.85 -3.96 -14.26
C TYR A 150 -3.78 -5.31 -13.53
N GLN A 151 -3.19 -6.34 -14.17
CA GLN A 151 -2.86 -7.62 -13.54
C GLN A 151 -1.45 -7.55 -12.97
N PRO A 152 -1.26 -7.38 -11.66
CA PRO A 152 0.06 -7.37 -11.06
C PRO A 152 0.74 -8.73 -11.18
N LYS A 153 2.06 -8.70 -11.27
CA LYS A 153 2.94 -9.87 -11.29
C LYS A 153 3.78 -9.92 -10.02
N ARG A 154 4.31 -11.08 -9.75
CA ARG A 154 5.31 -11.26 -8.69
C ARG A 154 6.46 -10.27 -8.88
N GLY A 155 6.87 -9.61 -7.80
CA GLY A 155 7.93 -8.61 -7.78
C GLY A 155 7.49 -7.19 -8.14
N ASP A 156 6.27 -6.97 -8.65
CA ASP A 156 5.78 -5.64 -9.00
C ASP A 156 5.57 -4.77 -7.75
N LEU A 157 5.92 -3.50 -7.91
CA LEU A 157 5.51 -2.40 -7.05
C LEU A 157 4.59 -1.49 -7.85
N VAL A 158 3.35 -1.34 -7.42
CA VAL A 158 2.41 -0.35 -7.96
C VAL A 158 2.34 0.83 -7.01
N ILE A 159 2.43 2.05 -7.55
CA ILE A 159 2.25 3.31 -6.81
C ILE A 159 1.19 4.13 -7.53
N HIS A 160 0.21 4.64 -6.80
CA HIS A 160 -0.84 5.50 -7.33
C HIS A 160 -1.14 6.67 -6.40
N SER A 161 -1.65 7.77 -6.97
CA SER A 161 -2.08 8.93 -6.18
C SER A 161 -3.23 8.56 -5.24
N SER A 162 -3.30 9.23 -4.09
CA SER A 162 -4.45 9.13 -3.17
C SER A 162 -5.68 9.92 -3.63
N GLU A 163 -5.57 10.68 -4.71
CA GLU A 163 -6.63 11.54 -5.21
C GLU A 163 -7.76 10.77 -5.93
N GLU A 164 -8.91 11.41 -6.06
CA GLU A 164 -10.15 10.85 -6.62
C GLU A 164 -9.99 10.27 -8.06
N HIS A 165 -9.10 10.86 -8.88
CA HIS A 165 -8.85 10.32 -10.22
C HIS A 165 -8.19 8.94 -10.22
N CYS A 166 -7.56 8.56 -9.10
CA CYS A 166 -7.02 7.23 -8.83
C CYS A 166 -7.92 6.35 -7.95
N LEU A 167 -9.25 6.66 -7.87
CA LEU A 167 -10.23 5.76 -7.27
C LEU A 167 -10.02 4.34 -7.83
N HIS A 168 -9.86 3.36 -6.96
CA HIS A 168 -9.49 2.02 -7.37
C HIS A 168 -10.14 0.94 -6.50
N GLY A 169 -10.08 -0.27 -7.00
CA GLY A 169 -10.52 -1.47 -6.30
C GLY A 169 -9.75 -2.69 -6.76
N VAL A 170 -10.09 -3.84 -6.20
CA VAL A 170 -9.53 -5.14 -6.58
C VAL A 170 -10.66 -6.07 -6.98
N ASP A 171 -10.61 -6.62 -8.19
CA ASP A 171 -11.60 -7.59 -8.65
C ASP A 171 -11.45 -8.96 -7.94
N GLU A 172 -12.34 -9.87 -8.23
CA GLU A 172 -12.37 -11.19 -7.59
C GLU A 172 -11.07 -11.97 -7.85
N LEU A 173 -10.41 -12.40 -6.77
CA LEU A 173 -9.27 -13.30 -6.85
C LEU A 173 -9.72 -14.70 -7.28
N LYS A 174 -9.16 -15.22 -8.38
CA LYS A 174 -9.43 -16.55 -8.93
C LYS A 174 -8.45 -17.62 -8.45
N SER A 175 -7.21 -17.23 -8.17
CA SER A 175 -6.21 -18.09 -7.54
C SER A 175 -6.52 -18.32 -6.05
N ASP A 176 -5.92 -19.35 -5.46
CA ASP A 176 -6.17 -19.72 -4.06
C ASP A 176 -5.75 -18.61 -3.10
N VAL A 177 -4.62 -17.93 -3.38
CA VAL A 177 -4.08 -16.89 -2.51
C VAL A 177 -3.26 -15.86 -3.27
N ARG A 178 -3.35 -14.59 -2.82
CA ARG A 178 -2.48 -13.47 -3.18
C ARG A 178 -1.83 -12.94 -1.91
N TYR A 179 -0.51 -12.80 -1.93
CA TYR A 179 0.26 -12.14 -0.89
C TYR A 179 0.79 -10.80 -1.38
N SER A 180 0.60 -9.76 -0.59
CA SER A 180 1.02 -8.40 -0.93
C SER A 180 1.40 -7.61 0.32
N HIS A 181 2.10 -6.49 0.14
CA HIS A 181 2.32 -5.49 1.18
C HIS A 181 1.75 -4.17 0.69
N SER A 182 0.78 -3.61 1.39
CA SER A 182 0.24 -2.28 1.09
C SER A 182 0.79 -1.26 2.09
N ASN A 183 1.10 -0.08 1.59
CA ASN A 183 1.65 1.01 2.38
C ASN A 183 1.27 2.36 1.75
N ASN A 184 1.63 3.46 2.43
CA ASN A 184 1.35 4.81 1.98
C ASN A 184 2.62 5.67 2.03
N LEU A 185 2.71 6.62 1.09
CA LEU A 185 3.64 7.74 1.13
C LEU A 185 2.89 8.97 1.61
N PHE A 186 3.53 9.74 2.45
CA PHE A 186 2.93 10.95 3.02
C PHE A 186 3.95 12.09 3.15
N ASN A 187 3.44 13.31 3.26
CA ASN A 187 4.19 14.48 3.69
C ASN A 187 3.56 15.08 4.95
N TYR A 188 4.26 16.00 5.59
CA TYR A 188 3.72 16.81 6.65
C TYR A 188 3.29 18.18 6.09
N ILE A 189 2.09 18.62 6.44
CA ILE A 189 1.57 19.95 6.14
C ILE A 189 1.46 20.76 7.44
N LYS A 190 1.70 22.07 7.33
CA LYS A 190 1.49 23.01 8.43
C LYS A 190 0.05 23.48 8.39
N VAL A 191 -0.69 23.24 9.48
CA VAL A 191 -2.08 23.68 9.62
C VAL A 191 -2.15 24.71 10.74
N PRO A 192 -2.78 25.89 10.50
CA PRO A 192 -2.98 26.89 11.55
C PRO A 192 -3.76 26.31 12.72
N LYS A 193 -3.37 26.67 13.95
CA LYS A 193 -4.12 26.26 15.15
C LYS A 193 -5.49 26.95 15.13
N GLY A 194 -6.55 26.20 15.30
CA GLY A 194 -7.90 26.73 15.47
C GLY A 194 -8.85 26.58 14.26
N ILE A 195 -8.49 25.73 13.29
CA ILE A 195 -9.43 25.26 12.25
C ILE A 195 -9.95 23.89 12.64
#